data_828f85f3e77a9b73f95ba1fe75646a56
#
_entry.id   828f85f3e77a9b73f95ba1fe75646a56
#
_cell.length_a   1.000
_cell.length_b   1.000
_cell.length_c   1.000
_cell.angle_alpha   90.00
_cell.angle_beta   90.00
_cell.angle_gamma   90.00
#
_symmetry.space_group_name_H-M   'P 1'
#
loop_
_entity.id
_entity.type
_entity.pdbx_description
1 polymer ?
#
loop_
_entity_poly.entity_id
_entity_poly.type
_entity_poly.pdbx_seq_one_letter_code
_entity_poly.pdbx_strand_id
1 'polypeptide(L)'
;LEATGRFTDADKARAHIDAGAKKVIISAPAKGEDLTIVMGVNSEKYDAASHHILSNASCTTNCLVPMVKVIKEAFGFRHGTMVTIHSYTNDQNILDLPHKDLRRARAAALSIIPTTTGAAKATALVLPELKGKIDGIAIRV
;
A
#
# COMPACT_ATOMS: atom_id res chain seq x y z
N LEU A 1 6.96 -0.93 15.71
CA LEU A 1 6.47 -1.44 14.42
C LEU A 1 5.02 -1.90 14.57
N GLU A 2 4.09 -1.32 13.81
CA GLU A 2 2.69 -1.70 13.78
C GLU A 2 2.46 -2.67 12.61
N ALA A 3 2.25 -3.93 12.91
CA ALA A 3 2.06 -5.00 11.93
C ALA A 3 0.80 -5.84 12.20
N THR A 4 -0.10 -5.35 13.06
CA THR A 4 -1.35 -6.06 13.40
C THR A 4 -2.45 -5.85 12.38
N GLY A 5 -2.35 -4.80 11.56
CA GLY A 5 -3.38 -4.35 10.63
C GLY A 5 -4.56 -3.63 11.30
N ARG A 6 -4.48 -3.36 12.62
CA ARG A 6 -5.56 -2.72 13.40
C ARG A 6 -5.39 -1.22 13.52
N PHE A 7 -4.15 -0.72 13.58
CA PHE A 7 -3.81 0.69 13.78
C PHE A 7 -3.27 1.30 12.49
N THR A 8 -4.05 1.18 11.40
CA THR A 8 -3.70 1.74 10.09
C THR A 8 -4.16 3.17 9.88
N ASP A 9 -4.84 3.74 10.85
CA ASP A 9 -5.20 5.15 10.93
C ASP A 9 -4.21 5.84 11.89
N ALA A 10 -3.66 7.00 11.49
CA ALA A 10 -2.65 7.69 12.29
C ALA A 10 -3.16 8.10 13.67
N ASP A 11 -4.45 8.48 13.78
CA ASP A 11 -5.04 8.84 15.08
C ASP A 11 -5.04 7.65 16.04
N LYS A 12 -5.31 6.45 15.52
CA LYS A 12 -5.22 5.21 16.31
C LYS A 12 -3.78 4.82 16.60
N ALA A 13 -2.88 4.96 15.60
CA ALA A 13 -1.47 4.64 15.75
C ALA A 13 -0.77 5.55 16.77
N ARG A 14 -1.30 6.76 17.00
CA ARG A 14 -0.80 7.70 18.02
C ARG A 14 -0.78 7.10 19.41
N ALA A 15 -1.66 6.15 19.73
CA ALA A 15 -1.64 5.44 21.01
C ALA A 15 -0.27 4.80 21.33
N HIS A 16 0.50 4.40 20.31
CA HIS A 16 1.86 3.89 20.51
C HIS A 16 2.84 5.00 20.89
N ILE A 17 2.66 6.21 20.33
CA ILE A 17 3.45 7.39 20.72
C ILE A 17 3.15 7.77 22.17
N ASP A 18 1.87 7.82 22.53
CA ASP A 18 1.41 8.15 23.89
C ASP A 18 1.91 7.12 24.92
N ALA A 19 2.09 5.87 24.49
CA ALA A 19 2.69 4.81 25.29
C ALA A 19 4.24 4.85 25.34
N GLY A 20 4.88 5.89 24.76
CA GLY A 20 6.32 6.13 24.85
C GLY A 20 7.14 5.74 23.62
N ALA A 21 6.52 5.31 22.53
CA ALA A 21 7.25 5.08 21.28
C ALA A 21 7.68 6.42 20.66
N LYS A 22 8.92 6.52 20.20
CA LYS A 22 9.40 7.73 19.51
C LYS A 22 8.86 7.84 18.09
N LYS A 23 8.66 6.73 17.44
CA LYS A 23 8.17 6.61 16.05
C LYS A 23 7.26 5.39 15.93
N VAL A 24 6.32 5.46 14.99
CA VAL A 24 5.49 4.31 14.59
C VAL A 24 5.67 4.08 13.11
N ILE A 25 6.00 2.86 12.72
CA ILE A 25 6.05 2.42 11.33
C ILE A 25 4.91 1.43 11.13
N ILE A 26 3.94 1.79 10.30
CA ILE A 26 2.80 0.95 9.95
C ILE A 26 3.19 0.12 8.73
N SER A 27 3.16 -1.22 8.84
CA SER A 27 3.53 -2.15 7.77
C SER A 27 2.43 -2.36 6.72
N ALA A 28 1.57 -1.36 6.52
CA ALA A 28 0.42 -1.39 5.62
C ALA A 28 0.16 0.03 5.10
N PRO A 29 -0.67 0.20 4.03
CA PRO A 29 -1.20 1.51 3.68
C PRO A 29 -1.90 2.12 4.89
N ALA A 30 -1.60 3.38 5.17
CA ALA A 30 -2.17 4.09 6.30
C ALA A 30 -3.09 5.23 5.83
N LYS A 31 -3.70 5.91 6.81
CA LYS A 31 -4.50 7.11 6.61
C LYS A 31 -4.07 8.16 7.62
N GLY A 32 -3.75 9.36 7.13
CA GLY A 32 -3.34 10.49 7.96
C GLY A 32 -1.91 10.38 8.49
N GLU A 33 -1.11 9.48 7.95
CA GLU A 33 0.31 9.33 8.26
C GLU A 33 1.12 10.56 7.83
N ASP A 34 2.24 10.82 8.50
CA ASP A 34 3.11 11.94 8.17
C ASP A 34 3.84 11.72 6.83
N LEU A 35 4.18 10.47 6.52
CA LEU A 35 4.83 10.11 5.27
C LEU A 35 4.60 8.63 4.93
N THR A 36 4.23 8.37 3.67
CA THR A 36 4.32 7.02 3.07
C THR A 36 5.68 6.87 2.41
N ILE A 37 6.47 5.86 2.84
CA ILE A 37 7.83 5.61 2.36
C ILE A 37 7.89 4.32 1.53
N VAL A 38 8.57 4.42 0.39
CA VAL A 38 9.09 3.28 -0.36
C VAL A 38 10.60 3.46 -0.47
N MET A 39 11.35 2.51 0.13
CA MET A 39 12.81 2.59 0.18
C MET A 39 13.42 2.65 -1.23
N GLY A 40 14.44 3.49 -1.40
CA GLY A 40 15.08 3.74 -2.68
C GLY A 40 14.29 4.60 -3.68
N VAL A 41 13.07 5.03 -3.30
CA VAL A 41 12.23 5.89 -4.15
C VAL A 41 12.08 7.28 -3.56
N ASN A 42 11.62 7.39 -2.33
CA ASN A 42 11.38 8.67 -1.64
C ASN A 42 11.85 8.68 -0.19
N SER A 43 12.74 7.78 0.19
CA SER A 43 13.26 7.69 1.55
C SER A 43 14.05 8.93 1.99
N GLU A 44 14.58 9.72 1.05
CA GLU A 44 15.24 11.00 1.30
C GLU A 44 14.27 12.08 1.82
N LYS A 45 12.96 11.90 1.65
CA LYS A 45 11.95 12.82 2.18
C LYS A 45 11.69 12.64 3.69
N TYR A 46 12.26 11.59 4.28
CA TYR A 46 12.10 11.36 5.71
C TYR A 46 12.83 12.41 6.53
N ASP A 47 12.08 13.08 7.37
CA ASP A 47 12.60 14.00 8.39
C ASP A 47 12.32 13.46 9.79
N ALA A 48 13.37 13.15 10.54
CA ALA A 48 13.24 12.60 11.87
C ALA A 48 12.61 13.57 12.89
N ALA A 49 12.65 14.87 12.64
CA ALA A 49 12.09 15.85 13.55
C ALA A 49 10.56 15.98 13.41
N SER A 50 10.03 15.83 12.19
CA SER A 50 8.62 16.08 11.88
C SER A 50 7.80 14.82 11.61
N HIS A 51 8.42 13.73 11.12
CA HIS A 51 7.71 12.51 10.76
C HIS A 51 7.74 11.49 11.89
N HIS A 52 6.63 11.27 12.55
CA HIS A 52 6.49 10.36 13.69
C HIS A 52 5.70 9.09 13.36
N ILE A 53 4.70 9.20 12.49
CA ILE A 53 3.88 8.07 12.06
C ILE A 53 4.07 7.85 10.56
N LEU A 54 4.68 6.74 10.21
CA LEU A 54 5.08 6.41 8.85
C LEU A 54 4.29 5.22 8.33
N SER A 55 3.97 5.23 7.04
CA SER A 55 3.46 4.05 6.34
C SER A 55 4.56 3.46 5.45
N ASN A 56 4.74 2.15 5.53
CA ASN A 56 5.58 1.42 4.58
C ASN A 56 4.83 0.99 3.31
N ALA A 57 3.68 1.62 3.05
CA ALA A 57 2.81 1.31 1.91
C ALA A 57 2.35 -0.17 1.85
N SER A 58 1.92 -0.65 0.70
CA SER A 58 1.55 -2.06 0.49
C SER A 58 2.66 -2.84 -0.17
N CYS A 59 2.56 -4.18 -0.11
CA CYS A 59 3.44 -5.09 -0.85
C CYS A 59 3.46 -4.78 -2.35
N THR A 60 2.29 -4.57 -2.96
CA THR A 60 2.17 -4.23 -4.38
C THR A 60 2.77 -2.86 -4.68
N THR A 61 2.59 -1.87 -3.80
CA THR A 61 3.20 -0.54 -3.95
C THR A 61 4.73 -0.63 -3.90
N ASN A 62 5.27 -1.38 -2.95
CA ASN A 62 6.72 -1.59 -2.84
C ASN A 62 7.32 -2.36 -4.03
N CYS A 63 6.53 -3.20 -4.69
CA CYS A 63 6.92 -3.86 -5.94
C CYS A 63 6.86 -2.89 -7.12
N LEU A 64 5.74 -2.17 -7.29
CA LEU A 64 5.46 -1.36 -8.47
C LEU A 64 6.31 -0.10 -8.56
N VAL A 65 6.40 0.65 -7.46
CA VAL A 65 6.94 2.03 -7.50
C VAL A 65 8.42 2.09 -7.86
N PRO A 66 9.30 1.20 -7.35
CA PRO A 66 10.70 1.16 -7.79
C PRO A 66 10.86 0.85 -9.28
N MET A 67 10.07 -0.08 -9.83
CA MET A 67 10.09 -0.39 -11.26
C MET A 67 9.66 0.82 -12.10
N VAL A 68 8.56 1.47 -11.69
CA VAL A 68 8.07 2.67 -12.38
C VAL A 68 9.08 3.81 -12.31
N LYS A 69 9.78 3.98 -11.18
CA LYS A 69 10.86 4.97 -11.04
C LYS A 69 11.94 4.73 -12.08
N VAL A 70 12.46 3.52 -12.18
CA VAL A 70 13.53 3.17 -13.13
C VAL A 70 13.09 3.40 -14.58
N ILE A 71 11.90 2.94 -14.94
CA ILE A 71 11.35 3.14 -16.30
C ILE A 71 11.19 4.63 -16.60
N LYS A 72 10.65 5.38 -15.64
CA LYS A 72 10.44 6.82 -15.79
C LYS A 72 11.75 7.57 -15.99
N GLU A 73 12.79 7.25 -15.22
CA GLU A 73 14.10 7.89 -15.27
C GLU A 73 14.84 7.54 -16.57
N ALA A 74 14.72 6.31 -17.04
CA ALA A 74 15.43 5.85 -18.24
C ALA A 74 14.73 6.24 -19.56
N PHE A 75 13.40 6.21 -19.60
CA PHE A 75 12.62 6.31 -20.85
C PHE A 75 11.53 7.37 -20.82
N GLY A 76 11.28 7.98 -19.66
CA GLY A 76 10.07 8.77 -19.42
C GLY A 76 8.86 7.90 -19.18
N PHE A 77 7.75 8.53 -18.73
CA PHE A 77 6.51 7.81 -18.40
C PHE A 77 5.30 8.66 -18.78
N ARG A 78 4.47 8.15 -19.68
CA ARG A 78 3.22 8.80 -20.10
C ARG A 78 2.02 8.24 -19.35
N HIS A 79 1.71 6.97 -19.56
CA HIS A 79 0.63 6.23 -18.92
C HIS A 79 1.04 4.77 -18.72
N GLY A 80 0.43 4.11 -17.75
CA GLY A 80 0.64 2.69 -17.49
C GLY A 80 -0.59 2.01 -16.92
N THR A 81 -0.76 0.74 -17.26
CA THR A 81 -1.71 -0.15 -16.62
C THR A 81 -0.95 -1.24 -15.88
N MET A 82 -1.29 -1.45 -14.64
CA MET A 82 -0.68 -2.48 -13.79
C MET A 82 -1.67 -3.63 -13.58
N VAL A 83 -1.21 -4.83 -13.78
CA VAL A 83 -1.91 -6.03 -13.35
C VAL A 83 -1.00 -6.75 -12.35
N THR A 84 -1.46 -6.91 -11.11
CA THR A 84 -0.75 -7.72 -10.12
C THR A 84 -1.39 -9.09 -10.00
N ILE A 85 -0.59 -10.12 -10.18
CA ILE A 85 -0.98 -11.50 -9.86
C ILE A 85 -0.53 -11.75 -8.43
N HIS A 86 -1.49 -11.98 -7.54
CA HIS A 86 -1.24 -11.94 -6.11
C HIS A 86 -1.87 -13.13 -5.41
N SER A 87 -1.16 -13.78 -4.53
CA SER A 87 -1.75 -14.79 -3.66
C SER A 87 -2.85 -14.17 -2.79
N TYR A 88 -3.80 -14.97 -2.34
CA TYR A 88 -4.80 -14.52 -1.39
C TYR A 88 -4.15 -14.13 -0.05
N THR A 89 -4.79 -13.23 0.66
CA THR A 89 -4.36 -12.72 1.97
C THR A 89 -5.55 -12.72 2.92
N ASN A 90 -5.33 -12.37 4.19
CA ASN A 90 -6.40 -12.24 5.19
C ASN A 90 -7.48 -11.19 4.84
N ASP A 91 -7.29 -10.41 3.79
CA ASP A 91 -8.33 -9.54 3.23
C ASP A 91 -9.38 -10.31 2.41
N GLN A 92 -9.17 -11.60 2.14
CA GLN A 92 -10.13 -12.52 1.57
C GLN A 92 -10.62 -13.49 2.65
N ASN A 93 -11.91 -13.82 2.61
CA ASN A 93 -12.43 -14.86 3.48
C ASN A 93 -11.88 -16.23 3.07
N ILE A 94 -11.45 -17.02 4.04
CA ILE A 94 -11.01 -18.40 3.81
C ILE A 94 -12.19 -19.30 3.44
N LEU A 95 -13.34 -19.08 4.09
CA LEU A 95 -14.63 -19.68 3.77
C LEU A 95 -15.58 -18.62 3.23
N ASP A 96 -16.71 -19.02 2.66
CA ASP A 96 -17.78 -18.11 2.24
C ASP A 96 -18.33 -17.34 3.46
N LEU A 97 -18.05 -16.06 3.53
CA LEU A 97 -18.46 -15.16 4.61
C LEU A 97 -18.75 -13.75 4.07
N PRO A 98 -19.54 -12.93 4.78
CA PRO A 98 -19.80 -11.56 4.37
C PRO A 98 -18.51 -10.73 4.19
N HIS A 99 -18.45 -9.98 3.09
CA HIS A 99 -17.34 -9.07 2.78
C HIS A 99 -17.85 -7.89 1.93
N LYS A 100 -17.21 -6.73 2.02
CA LYS A 100 -17.56 -5.53 1.23
C LYS A 100 -17.44 -5.75 -0.27
N ASP A 101 -16.42 -6.47 -0.70
CA ASP A 101 -16.26 -6.94 -2.08
C ASP A 101 -16.81 -8.36 -2.16
N LEU A 102 -17.88 -8.56 -2.92
CA LEU A 102 -18.54 -9.86 -3.05
C LEU A 102 -17.62 -10.94 -3.63
N ARG A 103 -16.60 -10.57 -4.41
CA ARG A 103 -15.61 -11.51 -4.94
C ARG A 103 -14.71 -12.04 -3.82
N ARG A 104 -14.36 -11.18 -2.85
CA ARG A 104 -13.58 -11.56 -1.66
C ARG A 104 -14.42 -12.24 -0.57
N ALA A 105 -15.74 -12.23 -0.72
CA ALA A 105 -16.67 -12.95 0.16
C ALA A 105 -16.65 -14.46 -0.07
N ARG A 106 -16.23 -14.91 -1.26
CA ARG A 106 -16.12 -16.33 -1.58
C ARG A 106 -14.81 -16.89 -1.03
N ALA A 107 -14.84 -18.19 -0.73
CA ALA A 107 -13.70 -18.90 -0.16
C ALA A 107 -12.42 -18.70 -0.99
N ALA A 108 -11.35 -18.27 -0.32
CA ALA A 108 -10.04 -18.10 -0.94
C ALA A 108 -9.48 -19.43 -1.45
N ALA A 109 -8.56 -19.36 -2.41
CA ALA A 109 -7.87 -20.50 -3.03
C ALA A 109 -8.75 -21.44 -3.89
N LEU A 110 -10.05 -21.15 -4.05
CA LEU A 110 -10.93 -21.96 -4.90
C LEU A 110 -11.02 -21.44 -6.34
N SER A 111 -10.86 -20.14 -6.52
CA SER A 111 -10.97 -19.49 -7.83
C SER A 111 -10.00 -18.34 -7.96
N ILE A 112 -9.54 -18.11 -9.18
CA ILE A 112 -8.83 -16.88 -9.55
C ILE A 112 -9.85 -15.77 -9.68
N ILE A 113 -9.70 -14.68 -8.93
CA ILE A 113 -10.64 -13.56 -8.92
C ILE A 113 -9.98 -12.23 -9.27
N PRO A 114 -10.60 -11.39 -10.11
CA PRO A 114 -10.17 -10.00 -10.25
C PRO A 114 -10.66 -9.17 -9.06
N THR A 115 -9.81 -8.28 -8.55
CA THR A 115 -10.17 -7.34 -7.49
C THR A 115 -9.58 -5.96 -7.76
N THR A 116 -10.10 -4.95 -7.08
CA THR A 116 -9.46 -3.64 -7.05
C THR A 116 -8.16 -3.69 -6.27
N THR A 117 -7.25 -2.75 -6.56
CA THR A 117 -6.03 -2.53 -5.79
C THR A 117 -5.82 -1.04 -5.55
N GLY A 118 -5.37 -0.68 -4.36
CA GLY A 118 -4.97 0.69 -4.03
C GLY A 118 -3.58 1.08 -4.51
N ALA A 119 -2.79 0.13 -5.05
CA ALA A 119 -1.39 0.36 -5.37
C ALA A 119 -1.17 1.44 -6.45
N ALA A 120 -2.03 1.49 -7.47
CA ALA A 120 -1.94 2.53 -8.50
C ALA A 120 -2.15 3.93 -7.91
N LYS A 121 -3.12 4.09 -7.01
CA LYS A 121 -3.33 5.36 -6.29
C LYS A 121 -2.20 5.66 -5.31
N ALA A 122 -1.70 4.66 -4.61
CA ALA A 122 -0.58 4.80 -3.68
C ALA A 122 0.72 5.21 -4.37
N THR A 123 0.90 4.89 -5.66
CA THR A 123 2.03 5.37 -6.44
C THR A 123 2.09 6.89 -6.46
N ALA A 124 0.96 7.57 -6.52
CA ALA A 124 0.90 9.04 -6.51
C ALA A 124 1.25 9.66 -5.14
N LEU A 125 1.19 8.91 -4.03
CA LEU A 125 1.66 9.39 -2.73
C LEU A 125 3.19 9.42 -2.67
N VAL A 126 3.82 8.50 -3.37
CA VAL A 126 5.28 8.33 -3.38
C VAL A 126 5.93 9.12 -4.53
N LEU A 127 5.31 9.09 -5.71
CA LEU A 127 5.71 9.80 -6.93
C LEU A 127 4.54 10.69 -7.40
N PRO A 128 4.37 11.90 -6.84
CA PRO A 128 3.20 12.76 -7.09
C PRO A 128 2.98 13.11 -8.55
N GLU A 129 4.05 13.19 -9.35
CA GLU A 129 4.01 13.48 -10.77
C GLU A 129 3.34 12.40 -11.63
N LEU A 130 3.09 11.23 -11.05
CA LEU A 130 2.40 10.12 -11.71
C LEU A 130 0.91 10.04 -11.35
N LYS A 131 0.39 11.04 -10.64
CA LYS A 131 -1.03 11.10 -10.30
C LYS A 131 -1.90 11.03 -11.56
N GLY A 132 -2.81 10.06 -11.61
CA GLY A 132 -3.72 9.84 -12.74
C GLY A 132 -3.10 9.21 -13.98
N LYS A 133 -1.81 8.84 -13.94
CA LYS A 133 -1.12 8.22 -15.08
C LYS A 133 -1.01 6.70 -14.96
N ILE A 134 -1.33 6.14 -13.81
CA ILE A 134 -1.30 4.69 -13.57
C ILE A 134 -2.66 4.25 -13.06
N ASP A 135 -3.19 3.21 -13.67
CA ASP A 135 -4.34 2.47 -13.16
C ASP A 135 -4.00 0.99 -13.06
N GLY A 136 -4.82 0.22 -12.36
CA GLY A 136 -4.51 -1.19 -12.21
C GLY A 136 -5.56 -2.01 -11.49
N ILE A 137 -5.44 -3.32 -11.71
CA ILE A 137 -6.25 -4.35 -11.07
C ILE A 137 -5.37 -5.41 -10.42
N ALA A 138 -5.94 -6.15 -9.50
CA ALA A 138 -5.32 -7.34 -8.93
C ALA A 138 -6.05 -8.59 -9.42
N ILE A 139 -5.29 -9.61 -9.77
CA ILE A 139 -5.74 -10.97 -10.01
C ILE A 139 -5.26 -11.80 -8.83
N ARG A 140 -6.18 -12.28 -8.02
CA ARG A 140 -5.85 -13.07 -6.83
C ARG A 140 -6.01 -14.54 -7.09
N VAL A 141 -4.99 -15.30 -6.77
CA VAL A 141 -4.90 -16.74 -6.98
C VAL A 141 -4.80 -17.47 -5.66
#